data_edbb1e273708c9c7c03bd89fa32834fa
#
_entry.id   edbb1e273708c9c7c03bd89fa32834fa
#
_cell.length_a   1.000
_cell.length_b   1.000
_cell.length_c   1.000
_cell.angle_alpha   90.00
_cell.angle_beta   90.00
_cell.angle_gamma   90.00
#
_symmetry.space_group_name_H-M   'P 1'
#
loop_
_entity.id
_entity.type
_entity.pdbx_description
1 polymer ?
#
loop_
_entity_poly.entity_id
_entity_poly.type
_entity_poly.pdbx_seq_one_letter_code
_entity_poly.pdbx_strand_id
1 'polypeptide(L)'
;KVAERFSSFVNPLKPIPLFIEQLTGISNEMVKDAAPFEEIAEKVSALLSDAYFVAHNVHFDLSFIQEELERSGMQRFTGPVLDTVELSRIVFPGADSYKLSELCEELNIRHDNPHRADSDAEVTGELFIHILKKLAWLPPATLQALKRLSRSFISDIEDVLEDIISERLLNLSEPEHIEVFRSIAIKKHSKQAHNH
;
A
#
# COMPACT_ATOMS: atom_id res chain seq x y z
N LYS A 1 11.77 -7.15 0.40
CA LYS A 1 11.43 -8.58 0.47
C LYS A 1 10.01 -8.71 0.99
N VAL A 2 9.13 -9.45 0.30
CA VAL A 2 7.78 -9.78 0.79
C VAL A 2 7.94 -10.67 2.03
N ALA A 3 7.33 -10.26 3.15
CA ALA A 3 7.39 -10.98 4.41
C ALA A 3 6.31 -12.08 4.47
N GLU A 4 5.08 -11.72 4.06
CA GLU A 4 3.93 -12.62 4.03
C GLU A 4 3.07 -12.31 2.81
N ARG A 5 2.40 -13.33 2.28
CA ARG A 5 1.37 -13.21 1.24
C ARG A 5 0.09 -13.87 1.73
N PHE A 6 -1.01 -13.17 1.53
CA PHE A 6 -2.33 -13.74 1.72
C PHE A 6 -3.21 -13.38 0.53
N SER A 7 -3.78 -14.38 -0.11
CA SER A 7 -4.75 -14.24 -1.20
C SER A 7 -5.83 -15.30 -1.01
N SER A 8 -7.08 -14.91 -1.19
CA SER A 8 -8.22 -15.81 -1.08
C SER A 8 -9.33 -15.34 -2.01
N PHE A 9 -10.00 -16.28 -2.66
CA PHE A 9 -11.35 -16.01 -3.15
C PHE A 9 -12.29 -15.83 -1.97
N VAL A 10 -13.24 -14.94 -2.15
CA VAL A 10 -14.31 -14.68 -1.17
C VAL A 10 -15.64 -14.90 -1.85
N ASN A 11 -16.53 -15.67 -1.22
CA ASN A 11 -17.90 -15.78 -1.69
C ASN A 11 -18.67 -14.51 -1.31
N PRO A 12 -19.11 -13.68 -2.26
CA PRO A 12 -19.82 -12.44 -1.96
C PRO A 12 -21.26 -12.65 -1.49
N LEU A 13 -21.72 -13.90 -1.40
CA LEU A 13 -23.11 -14.30 -1.05
C LEU A 13 -24.19 -13.66 -1.94
N LYS A 14 -23.79 -13.15 -3.10
CA LYS A 14 -24.63 -12.54 -4.14
C LYS A 14 -24.01 -12.79 -5.52
N PRO A 15 -24.81 -12.80 -6.59
CA PRO A 15 -24.28 -12.99 -7.93
C PRO A 15 -23.28 -11.88 -8.32
N ILE A 16 -22.16 -12.29 -8.90
CA ILE A 16 -21.19 -11.37 -9.50
C ILE A 16 -21.78 -10.86 -10.81
N PRO A 17 -21.92 -9.54 -11.01
CA PRO A 17 -22.40 -8.97 -12.26
C PRO A 17 -21.47 -9.32 -13.44
N LEU A 18 -22.02 -9.55 -14.61
CA LEU A 18 -21.28 -9.97 -15.80
C LEU A 18 -20.11 -9.02 -16.15
N PHE A 19 -20.29 -7.70 -15.97
CA PHE A 19 -19.25 -6.73 -16.27
C PHE A 19 -18.05 -6.83 -15.29
N ILE A 20 -18.30 -7.23 -14.03
CA ILE A 20 -17.25 -7.49 -13.04
C ILE A 20 -16.53 -8.80 -13.39
N GLU A 21 -17.27 -9.83 -13.77
CA GLU A 21 -16.68 -11.09 -14.24
C GLU A 21 -15.76 -10.87 -15.45
N GLN A 22 -16.23 -10.07 -16.42
CA GLN A 22 -15.43 -9.72 -17.61
C GLN A 22 -14.18 -8.89 -17.26
N LEU A 23 -14.28 -7.99 -16.27
CA LEU A 23 -13.18 -7.13 -15.85
C LEU A 23 -12.10 -7.91 -15.09
N THR A 24 -12.51 -8.73 -14.13
CA THR A 24 -11.61 -9.40 -13.17
C THR A 24 -11.24 -10.82 -13.58
N GLY A 25 -12.02 -11.43 -14.48
CA GLY A 25 -11.92 -12.85 -14.81
C GLY A 25 -12.41 -13.77 -13.68
N ILE A 26 -13.07 -13.24 -12.64
CA ILE A 26 -13.60 -14.01 -11.50
C ILE A 26 -15.07 -14.30 -11.73
N SER A 27 -15.39 -15.56 -12.01
CA SER A 27 -16.77 -16.02 -12.24
C SER A 27 -17.49 -16.42 -10.94
N ASN A 28 -18.82 -16.46 -11.00
CA ASN A 28 -19.64 -16.98 -9.91
C ASN A 28 -19.25 -18.42 -9.54
N GLU A 29 -18.88 -19.23 -10.52
CA GLU A 29 -18.47 -20.62 -10.31
C GLU A 29 -17.16 -20.73 -9.51
N MET A 30 -16.23 -19.80 -9.72
CA MET A 30 -14.93 -19.77 -9.01
C MET A 30 -15.05 -19.44 -7.53
N VAL A 31 -16.10 -18.72 -7.14
CA VAL A 31 -16.27 -18.25 -5.75
C VAL A 31 -17.36 -18.96 -4.98
N LYS A 32 -18.15 -19.84 -5.62
CA LYS A 32 -19.32 -20.48 -5.00
C LYS A 32 -18.99 -21.27 -3.74
N ASP A 33 -17.84 -21.96 -3.74
CA ASP A 33 -17.37 -22.79 -2.64
C ASP A 33 -16.30 -22.09 -1.79
N ALA A 34 -16.02 -20.80 -2.07
CA ALA A 34 -15.11 -20.01 -1.28
C ALA A 34 -15.77 -19.57 0.05
N ALA A 35 -14.93 -19.35 1.07
CA ALA A 35 -15.39 -18.82 2.34
C ALA A 35 -15.95 -17.38 2.17
N PRO A 36 -17.01 -17.01 2.90
CA PRO A 36 -17.41 -15.61 3.00
C PRO A 36 -16.35 -14.80 3.75
N PHE A 37 -16.39 -13.45 3.66
CA PHE A 37 -15.36 -12.59 4.24
C PHE A 37 -15.26 -12.78 5.76
N GLU A 38 -16.35 -13.02 6.45
CA GLU A 38 -16.41 -13.21 7.91
C GLU A 38 -15.45 -14.31 8.40
N GLU A 39 -15.24 -15.37 7.62
CA GLU A 39 -14.33 -16.47 7.99
C GLU A 39 -12.84 -16.10 7.86
N ILE A 40 -12.52 -15.07 7.07
CA ILE A 40 -11.14 -14.60 6.89
C ILE A 40 -10.87 -13.25 7.56
N ALA A 41 -11.90 -12.62 8.11
CA ALA A 41 -11.84 -11.26 8.68
C ALA A 41 -10.78 -11.12 9.78
N GLU A 42 -10.68 -12.12 10.68
CA GLU A 42 -9.67 -12.11 11.75
C GLU A 42 -8.25 -12.10 11.17
N LYS A 43 -7.99 -12.91 10.16
CA LYS A 43 -6.68 -12.94 9.48
C LYS A 43 -6.38 -11.62 8.78
N VAL A 44 -7.35 -11.04 8.09
CA VAL A 44 -7.20 -9.73 7.43
C VAL A 44 -6.93 -8.65 8.48
N SER A 45 -7.69 -8.61 9.56
CA SER A 45 -7.48 -7.67 10.68
C SER A 45 -6.10 -7.81 11.30
N ALA A 46 -5.61 -9.04 11.50
CA ALA A 46 -4.28 -9.29 12.04
C ALA A 46 -3.16 -8.80 11.10
N LEU A 47 -3.31 -8.96 9.78
CA LEU A 47 -2.35 -8.44 8.79
C LEU A 47 -2.31 -6.92 8.74
N LEU A 48 -3.43 -6.26 9.03
CA LEU A 48 -3.55 -4.81 9.07
C LEU A 48 -3.05 -4.20 10.39
N SER A 49 -2.91 -5.02 11.44
CA SER A 49 -2.46 -4.55 12.75
C SER A 49 -1.04 -4.00 12.67
N ASP A 50 -0.85 -2.79 13.21
CA ASP A 50 0.44 -2.09 13.23
C ASP A 50 1.13 -1.92 11.86
N ALA A 51 0.35 -1.90 10.76
CA ALA A 51 0.82 -1.76 9.40
C ALA A 51 0.36 -0.44 8.76
N TYR A 52 1.07 -0.01 7.71
CA TYR A 52 0.55 0.96 6.74
C TYR A 52 -0.35 0.22 5.74
N PHE A 53 -1.52 0.77 5.48
CA PHE A 53 -2.35 0.31 4.37
C PHE A 53 -1.93 1.06 3.10
N VAL A 54 -1.31 0.34 2.17
CA VAL A 54 -0.81 0.90 0.91
C VAL A 54 -1.65 0.39 -0.24
N ALA A 55 -2.22 1.29 -1.02
CA ALA A 55 -2.98 0.92 -2.23
C ALA A 55 -2.83 1.97 -3.33
N HIS A 56 -3.25 1.61 -4.54
CA HIS A 56 -3.29 2.51 -5.69
C HIS A 56 -4.69 3.10 -5.82
N ASN A 57 -4.90 4.36 -5.37
CA ASN A 57 -6.19 4.98 -5.07
C ASN A 57 -6.81 4.40 -3.77
N VAL A 58 -6.10 4.62 -2.67
CA VAL A 58 -6.29 3.97 -1.37
C VAL A 58 -7.72 4.01 -0.84
N HIS A 59 -8.46 5.08 -1.08
CA HIS A 59 -9.84 5.22 -0.60
C HIS A 59 -10.79 4.16 -1.17
N PHE A 60 -10.52 3.70 -2.41
CA PHE A 60 -11.34 2.67 -3.03
C PHE A 60 -11.22 1.35 -2.27
N ASP A 61 -10.02 0.80 -2.15
CA ASP A 61 -9.79 -0.49 -1.47
C ASP A 61 -10.12 -0.42 0.02
N LEU A 62 -9.72 0.68 0.67
CA LEU A 62 -9.97 0.89 2.09
C LEU A 62 -11.46 0.91 2.41
N SER A 63 -12.31 1.51 1.55
CA SER A 63 -13.75 1.55 1.79
C SER A 63 -14.38 0.16 1.86
N PHE A 64 -13.99 -0.75 0.96
CA PHE A 64 -14.44 -2.14 0.98
C PHE A 64 -13.96 -2.90 2.21
N ILE A 65 -12.67 -2.79 2.53
CA ILE A 65 -12.09 -3.44 3.70
C ILE A 65 -12.77 -2.95 4.98
N GLN A 66 -13.01 -1.65 5.12
CA GLN A 66 -13.70 -1.08 6.29
C GLN A 66 -15.13 -1.61 6.44
N GLU A 67 -15.88 -1.68 5.33
CA GLU A 67 -17.25 -2.19 5.34
C GLU A 67 -17.29 -3.68 5.71
N GLU A 68 -16.41 -4.49 5.13
CA GLU A 68 -16.38 -5.92 5.39
C GLU A 68 -15.89 -6.25 6.81
N LEU A 69 -14.90 -5.51 7.36
CA LEU A 69 -14.49 -5.66 8.76
C LEU A 69 -15.64 -5.34 9.71
N GLU A 70 -16.33 -4.21 9.50
CA GLU A 70 -17.46 -3.80 10.34
C GLU A 70 -18.61 -4.82 10.26
N ARG A 71 -18.95 -5.32 9.07
CA ARG A 71 -19.96 -6.36 8.86
C ARG A 71 -19.62 -7.66 9.57
N SER A 72 -18.32 -7.99 9.66
CA SER A 72 -17.80 -9.16 10.37
C SER A 72 -17.63 -8.95 11.89
N GLY A 73 -18.11 -7.82 12.43
CA GLY A 73 -17.98 -7.48 13.86
C GLY A 73 -16.56 -7.12 14.30
N MET A 74 -15.65 -6.88 13.35
CA MET A 74 -14.27 -6.46 13.60
C MET A 74 -14.20 -4.93 13.73
N GLN A 75 -13.13 -4.45 14.37
CA GLN A 75 -12.85 -3.02 14.40
C GLN A 75 -12.39 -2.53 13.02
N ARG A 76 -12.81 -1.32 12.67
CA ARG A 76 -12.32 -0.64 11.46
C ARG A 76 -10.82 -0.42 11.56
N PHE A 77 -10.15 -0.48 10.43
CA PHE A 77 -8.74 -0.10 10.35
C PHE A 77 -8.57 1.39 10.66
N THR A 78 -7.71 1.73 11.60
CA THR A 78 -7.40 3.10 12.03
C THR A 78 -5.91 3.43 11.87
N GLY A 79 -5.15 2.53 11.25
CA GLY A 79 -3.74 2.74 10.97
C GLY A 79 -3.50 3.75 9.84
N PRO A 80 -2.24 4.11 9.60
CA PRO A 80 -1.86 5.05 8.56
C PRO A 80 -2.08 4.47 7.16
N VAL A 81 -2.44 5.35 6.21
CA VAL A 81 -2.67 5.00 4.80
C VAL A 81 -1.65 5.67 3.89
N LEU A 82 -1.30 5.02 2.78
CA LEU A 82 -0.42 5.58 1.75
C LEU A 82 -1.04 5.32 0.37
N ASP A 83 -1.26 6.41 -0.38
CA ASP A 83 -1.83 6.36 -1.74
C ASP A 83 -0.72 6.45 -2.78
N THR A 84 -0.49 5.36 -3.51
CA THR A 84 0.58 5.36 -4.52
C THR A 84 0.27 6.22 -5.74
N VAL A 85 -0.99 6.60 -6.02
CA VAL A 85 -1.33 7.59 -7.05
C VAL A 85 -0.84 8.97 -6.64
N GLU A 86 -1.19 9.41 -5.42
CA GLU A 86 -0.76 10.69 -4.88
C GLU A 86 0.77 10.78 -4.82
N LEU A 87 1.41 9.76 -4.25
CA LEU A 87 2.85 9.72 -4.12
C LEU A 87 3.58 9.66 -5.47
N SER A 88 3.03 8.94 -6.46
CA SER A 88 3.58 8.94 -7.81
C SER A 88 3.55 10.32 -8.46
N ARG A 89 2.47 11.10 -8.26
CA ARG A 89 2.40 12.49 -8.74
C ARG A 89 3.49 13.39 -8.15
N ILE A 90 3.92 13.11 -6.93
CA ILE A 90 4.99 13.84 -6.27
C ILE A 90 6.37 13.48 -6.86
N VAL A 91 6.64 12.18 -7.05
CA VAL A 91 8.00 11.72 -7.41
C VAL A 91 8.21 11.49 -8.90
N PHE A 92 7.14 11.36 -9.68
CA PHE A 92 7.14 11.21 -11.14
C PHE A 92 6.26 12.29 -11.80
N PRO A 93 6.55 13.60 -11.60
CA PRO A 93 5.65 14.68 -12.06
C PRO A 93 5.55 14.78 -13.58
N GLY A 94 6.39 14.08 -14.33
CA GLY A 94 6.41 14.03 -15.79
C GLY A 94 5.80 12.75 -16.38
N ALA A 95 5.20 11.86 -15.57
CA ALA A 95 4.56 10.66 -16.08
C ALA A 95 3.35 11.01 -16.94
N ASP A 96 3.19 10.33 -18.08
CA ASP A 96 2.07 10.54 -19.01
C ASP A 96 0.73 10.14 -18.37
N SER A 97 0.76 9.19 -17.45
CA SER A 97 -0.41 8.69 -16.73
C SER A 97 -0.05 8.16 -15.34
N TYR A 98 -1.05 8.15 -14.46
CA TYR A 98 -0.93 7.59 -13.11
C TYR A 98 -1.80 6.36 -12.90
N LYS A 99 -2.22 5.68 -13.97
CA LYS A 99 -2.82 4.35 -13.87
C LYS A 99 -1.76 3.32 -13.54
N LEU A 100 -2.10 2.34 -12.70
CA LEU A 100 -1.16 1.34 -12.21
C LEU A 100 -0.42 0.62 -13.37
N SER A 101 -1.16 0.15 -14.37
CA SER A 101 -0.59 -0.55 -15.53
C SER A 101 0.39 0.31 -16.33
N GLU A 102 0.06 1.59 -16.54
CA GLU A 102 0.89 2.52 -17.32
C GLU A 102 2.17 2.92 -16.56
N LEU A 103 2.05 3.16 -15.23
CA LEU A 103 3.23 3.37 -14.37
C LEU A 103 4.12 2.12 -14.29
N CYS A 104 3.52 0.93 -14.24
CA CYS A 104 4.28 -0.31 -14.24
C CYS A 104 5.08 -0.47 -15.55
N GLU A 105 4.47 -0.17 -16.70
CA GLU A 105 5.14 -0.22 -17.98
C GLU A 105 6.30 0.79 -18.05
N GLU A 106 6.08 2.05 -17.65
CA GLU A 106 7.12 3.10 -17.64
C GLU A 106 8.30 2.72 -16.73
N LEU A 107 8.04 2.09 -15.59
CA LEU A 107 9.04 1.70 -14.60
C LEU A 107 9.61 0.29 -14.83
N ASN A 108 9.20 -0.40 -15.92
CA ASN A 108 9.55 -1.79 -16.23
C ASN A 108 9.19 -2.77 -15.08
N ILE A 109 8.08 -2.52 -14.40
CA ILE A 109 7.47 -3.43 -13.43
C ILE A 109 6.57 -4.40 -14.19
N ARG A 110 6.82 -5.69 -14.06
CA ARG A 110 6.05 -6.71 -14.77
C ARG A 110 4.67 -6.87 -14.14
N HIS A 111 3.60 -6.60 -14.91
CA HIS A 111 2.20 -6.70 -14.51
C HIS A 111 1.45 -7.68 -15.40
N ASP A 112 1.46 -8.96 -15.01
CA ASP A 112 0.98 -10.05 -15.88
C ASP A 112 -0.54 -10.17 -15.93
N ASN A 113 -1.25 -9.84 -14.83
CA ASN A 113 -2.69 -10.02 -14.69
C ASN A 113 -3.38 -8.75 -14.12
N PRO A 114 -3.53 -7.70 -14.92
CA PRO A 114 -4.27 -6.50 -14.50
C PRO A 114 -5.70 -6.83 -14.06
N HIS A 115 -6.23 -6.06 -13.08
CA HIS A 115 -7.55 -6.22 -12.48
C HIS A 115 -7.74 -7.50 -11.65
N ARG A 116 -6.63 -8.15 -11.30
CA ARG A 116 -6.58 -9.22 -10.30
C ARG A 116 -5.97 -8.66 -9.03
N ALA A 117 -6.72 -8.67 -7.94
CA ALA A 117 -6.33 -8.03 -6.68
C ALA A 117 -4.98 -8.53 -6.14
N ASP A 118 -4.67 -9.80 -6.30
CA ASP A 118 -3.38 -10.40 -5.92
C ASP A 118 -2.22 -9.86 -6.77
N SER A 119 -2.41 -9.75 -8.09
CA SER A 119 -1.43 -9.17 -9.02
C SER A 119 -1.29 -7.67 -8.80
N ASP A 120 -2.41 -6.94 -8.70
CA ASP A 120 -2.41 -5.48 -8.48
C ASP A 120 -1.75 -5.11 -7.15
N ALA A 121 -1.98 -5.90 -6.08
CA ALA A 121 -1.33 -5.69 -4.79
C ALA A 121 0.20 -5.90 -4.86
N GLU A 122 0.67 -6.92 -5.59
CA GLU A 122 2.10 -7.19 -5.76
C GLU A 122 2.80 -6.04 -6.49
N VAL A 123 2.27 -5.63 -7.64
CA VAL A 123 2.89 -4.54 -8.42
C VAL A 123 2.73 -3.18 -7.74
N THR A 124 1.67 -2.96 -6.95
CA THR A 124 1.54 -1.76 -6.10
C THR A 124 2.65 -1.71 -5.05
N GLY A 125 2.99 -2.87 -4.46
CA GLY A 125 4.13 -2.97 -3.54
C GLY A 125 5.47 -2.65 -4.21
N GLU A 126 5.69 -3.14 -5.44
CA GLU A 126 6.89 -2.81 -6.21
C GLU A 126 6.93 -1.33 -6.61
N LEU A 127 5.82 -0.77 -7.08
CA LEU A 127 5.70 0.66 -7.37
C LEU A 127 6.01 1.50 -6.12
N PHE A 128 5.49 1.10 -4.96
CA PHE A 128 5.77 1.80 -3.71
C PHE A 128 7.26 1.80 -3.36
N ILE A 129 7.97 0.70 -3.60
CA ILE A 129 9.44 0.65 -3.44
C ILE A 129 10.13 1.64 -4.39
N HIS A 130 9.68 1.76 -5.64
CA HIS A 130 10.22 2.76 -6.58
C HIS A 130 9.96 4.20 -6.09
N ILE A 131 8.76 4.47 -5.55
CA ILE A 131 8.41 5.76 -4.95
C ILE A 131 9.35 6.08 -3.77
N LEU A 132 9.55 5.14 -2.85
CA LEU A 132 10.43 5.33 -1.70
C LEU A 132 11.87 5.62 -2.13
N LYS A 133 12.39 4.90 -3.14
CA LYS A 133 13.72 5.16 -3.71
C LYS A 133 13.80 6.59 -4.26
N LYS A 134 12.79 7.03 -5.01
CA LYS A 134 12.76 8.40 -5.54
C LYS A 134 12.70 9.45 -4.44
N LEU A 135 11.86 9.26 -3.42
CA LEU A 135 11.82 10.13 -2.24
C LEU A 135 13.19 10.24 -1.56
N ALA A 136 13.89 9.10 -1.37
CA ALA A 136 15.21 9.08 -0.78
C ALA A 136 16.27 9.85 -1.58
N TRP A 137 16.06 10.06 -2.89
CA TRP A 137 16.96 10.83 -3.75
C TRP A 137 16.62 12.33 -3.84
N LEU A 138 15.46 12.76 -3.34
CA LEU A 138 15.07 14.17 -3.40
C LEU A 138 16.04 15.05 -2.59
N PRO A 139 16.27 16.30 -3.02
CA PRO A 139 17.09 17.24 -2.24
C PRO A 139 16.55 17.41 -0.81
N PRO A 140 17.42 17.61 0.22
CA PRO A 140 16.98 17.78 1.61
C PRO A 140 15.94 18.90 1.79
N ALA A 141 16.11 20.00 1.07
CA ALA A 141 15.14 21.12 1.10
C ALA A 141 13.76 20.71 0.59
N THR A 142 13.70 19.86 -0.45
CA THR A 142 12.46 19.32 -0.99
C THR A 142 11.80 18.37 -0.01
N LEU A 143 12.55 17.46 0.62
CA LEU A 143 12.04 16.56 1.66
C LEU A 143 11.44 17.34 2.84
N GLN A 144 12.12 18.40 3.29
CA GLN A 144 11.61 19.28 4.34
C GLN A 144 10.34 20.03 3.92
N ALA A 145 10.24 20.44 2.67
CA ALA A 145 9.04 21.06 2.14
C ALA A 145 7.88 20.07 2.08
N LEU A 146 8.10 18.86 1.58
CA LEU A 146 7.09 17.77 1.56
C LEU A 146 6.63 17.44 2.97
N LYS A 147 7.54 17.33 3.94
CA LYS A 147 7.17 17.07 5.35
C LYS A 147 6.26 18.18 5.91
N ARG A 148 6.51 19.45 5.60
CA ARG A 148 5.62 20.54 6.02
C ARG A 148 4.23 20.48 5.40
N LEU A 149 4.13 19.95 4.17
CA LEU A 149 2.89 19.84 3.41
C LEU A 149 2.16 18.50 3.66
N SER A 150 2.80 17.51 4.30
CA SER A 150 2.27 16.14 4.44
C SER A 150 0.89 16.07 5.09
N ARG A 151 0.57 17.02 5.99
CA ARG A 151 -0.77 17.10 6.63
C ARG A 151 -1.91 17.42 5.67
N SER A 152 -1.62 17.91 4.46
CA SER A 152 -2.61 18.15 3.40
C SER A 152 -2.72 17.00 2.40
N PHE A 153 -1.92 15.93 2.58
CA PHE A 153 -1.94 14.76 1.72
C PHE A 153 -3.00 13.75 2.19
N ILE A 154 -3.43 12.90 1.27
CA ILE A 154 -4.19 11.69 1.56
C ILE A 154 -3.30 10.71 2.33
N SER A 155 -2.04 10.64 1.94
CA SER A 155 -1.03 9.73 2.49
C SER A 155 -0.50 10.22 3.83
N ASP A 156 -0.52 9.37 4.84
CA ASP A 156 0.11 9.58 6.14
C ASP A 156 1.63 9.39 6.05
N ILE A 157 2.29 10.22 5.23
CA ILE A 157 3.70 10.03 4.84
C ILE A 157 4.69 10.74 5.79
N GLU A 158 4.23 11.50 6.78
CA GLU A 158 5.10 12.33 7.63
C GLU A 158 6.22 11.52 8.30
N ASP A 159 5.87 10.38 8.91
CA ASP A 159 6.85 9.50 9.58
C ASP A 159 7.85 8.89 8.58
N VAL A 160 7.39 8.52 7.38
CA VAL A 160 8.26 7.99 6.31
C VAL A 160 9.28 9.05 5.87
N LEU A 161 8.84 10.30 5.68
CA LEU A 161 9.74 11.41 5.33
C LEU A 161 10.72 11.71 6.46
N GLU A 162 10.29 11.64 7.72
CA GLU A 162 11.14 11.83 8.88
C GLU A 162 12.23 10.77 8.97
N ASP A 163 11.88 9.52 8.74
CA ASP A 163 12.83 8.41 8.71
C ASP A 163 13.87 8.59 7.58
N ILE A 164 13.43 8.96 6.36
CA ILE A 164 14.33 9.25 5.24
C ILE A 164 15.29 10.40 5.57
N ILE A 165 14.79 11.50 6.16
CA ILE A 165 15.60 12.66 6.52
C ILE A 165 16.62 12.28 7.60
N SER A 166 16.20 11.56 8.63
CA SER A 166 17.02 11.14 9.75
C SER A 166 18.16 10.21 9.31
N GLU A 167 17.86 9.23 8.47
CA GLU A 167 18.84 8.31 7.90
C GLU A 167 19.90 9.03 7.05
N ARG A 168 19.49 10.04 6.26
CA ARG A 168 20.44 10.85 5.49
C ARG A 168 21.35 11.72 6.35
N LEU A 169 20.85 12.19 7.49
CA LEU A 169 21.67 12.95 8.46
C LEU A 169 22.69 12.06 9.16
N LEU A 170 22.34 10.79 9.42
CA LEU A 170 23.23 9.81 10.06
C LEU A 170 24.29 9.27 9.07
N ASN A 171 23.89 9.04 7.81
CA ASN A 171 24.76 8.54 6.75
C ASN A 171 25.22 9.70 5.87
N LEU A 172 26.24 10.43 6.29
CA LEU A 172 26.86 11.54 5.54
C LEU A 172 27.57 11.10 4.23
N SER A 173 27.39 9.86 3.79
CA SER A 173 27.90 9.28 2.55
C SER A 173 26.79 9.02 1.54
N GLU A 174 27.12 9.10 0.25
CA GLU A 174 26.22 8.96 -0.88
C GLU A 174 25.22 7.78 -0.78
N PRO A 175 24.00 7.89 -1.34
CA PRO A 175 22.91 6.95 -1.13
C PRO A 175 23.04 5.64 -1.92
N GLU A 176 24.24 5.05 -2.01
CA GLU A 176 24.43 3.75 -2.69
C GLU A 176 23.93 2.54 -1.90
N HIS A 177 23.69 2.69 -0.59
CA HIS A 177 23.20 1.59 0.26
C HIS A 177 21.89 1.98 0.96
N ILE A 178 20.77 1.78 0.25
CA ILE A 178 19.44 1.96 0.84
C ILE A 178 19.08 0.73 1.69
N GLU A 179 19.62 0.63 2.89
CA GLU A 179 19.08 -0.19 3.98
C GLU A 179 17.86 0.46 4.68
N VAL A 180 17.51 1.70 4.27
CA VAL A 180 16.41 2.51 4.80
C VAL A 180 15.11 1.71 4.95
N PHE A 181 14.84 0.79 4.03
CA PHE A 181 13.60 0.04 3.98
C PHE A 181 13.48 -1.12 4.96
N ARG A 182 14.56 -1.52 5.62
CA ARG A 182 14.50 -2.53 6.70
C ARG A 182 14.01 -1.95 8.01
N SER A 183 14.22 -0.65 8.23
CA SER A 183 13.84 0.01 9.50
C SER A 183 12.39 0.45 9.54
N ILE A 184 11.77 0.82 8.43
CA ILE A 184 10.38 1.32 8.38
C ILE A 184 9.39 0.25 8.85
N ALA A 185 9.62 -1.02 8.49
CA ALA A 185 8.77 -2.13 8.90
C ALA A 185 9.00 -2.62 10.36
N ILE A 186 10.17 -2.30 10.95
CA ILE A 186 10.62 -2.89 12.23
C ILE A 186 10.44 -1.92 13.43
N LYS A 187 10.46 -0.59 13.21
CA LYS A 187 10.50 0.39 14.32
C LYS A 187 9.16 0.67 15.02
N LYS A 188 8.03 0.23 14.51
CA LYS A 188 6.75 0.42 15.22
C LYS A 188 6.65 -0.38 16.54
N HIS A 189 7.38 -1.47 16.69
CA HIS A 189 7.37 -2.29 17.90
C HIS A 189 8.15 -1.72 19.09
N SER A 190 9.03 -0.72 18.92
CA SER A 190 9.89 -0.25 20.01
C SER A 190 9.42 1.03 20.73
N LYS A 191 8.48 1.79 20.17
CA LYS A 191 8.01 3.04 20.80
C LYS A 191 6.92 2.85 21.87
N GLN A 192 6.27 1.70 21.97
CA GLN A 192 5.25 1.44 22.99
C GLN A 192 5.80 0.86 24.32
N ALA A 193 7.08 0.51 24.41
CA ALA A 193 7.67 -0.12 25.60
C ALA A 193 8.23 0.86 26.65
N HIS A 194 8.11 2.18 26.47
CA HIS A 194 8.77 3.18 27.36
C HIS A 194 7.82 4.20 28.01
N ASN A 195 6.52 3.91 28.13
CA ASN A 195 5.60 4.71 28.97
C ASN A 195 4.75 3.80 29.86
N HIS A 196 5.37 3.29 30.91
CA HIS A 196 4.72 2.95 32.18
C HIS A 196 5.69 3.23 33.32
#